data_eef31246fa439a84096a48d4aea65986
#
_entry.id   eef31246fa439a84096a48d4aea65986
#
_cell.length_a   1.000
_cell.length_b   1.000
_cell.length_c   1.000
_cell.angle_alpha   90.00
_cell.angle_beta   90.00
_cell.angle_gamma   90.00
#
_symmetry.space_group_name_H-M   'P 1'
#
loop_
_entity.id
_entity.type
_entity.pdbx_description
1 polymer ?
#
loop_
_entity_poly.entity_id
_entity_poly.type
_entity_poly.pdbx_seq_one_letter_code
_entity_poly.pdbx_strand_id
1 'polypeptide(L)'
;MNWDDIIVDAAATDTGMRRANNQDSHAVVRASKVETWKHRGHLFMVADGMGAHAVGELASKLACDNIPHNYTKSKCATPTEAITKAYKEVGGLIHGKASANRDFQGMGTTASTLLLLPDGALIAHVGDSRVYRVRNGRIDQLSFDHSLAWELVRRNHLSAEQANKAVPRNVITRSLGPDPNIEVDIEGPLPVEPGDVFLLCSDGLSGPVEDPELGAFAANFHPQDACRYLLQLANLRGGMDNITVVIARVGPWVEPDSAVDVPKMSDPHAANGKKGGWIKGFAGLLGSKKKSAHPEVEEHLYRSCDCPISEELVDRLAELVRKVQQVAIEQTWPVDWTALANHRRAAGDLRSELKLRAALKRVGEAIDILGQAGRIHRKTSVH
;
A
#
# COMPACT_ATOMS: atom_id res chain seq x y z
N MET A 1 -24.75 -3.02 -2.11
CA MET A 1 -23.98 -4.16 -2.60
C MET A 1 -23.36 -4.84 -1.38
N ASN A 2 -23.43 -6.15 -1.26
CA ASN A 2 -22.84 -6.83 -0.11
C ASN A 2 -21.36 -7.08 -0.44
N TRP A 3 -20.46 -6.30 0.12
CA TRP A 3 -19.01 -6.40 -0.12
C TRP A 3 -18.39 -7.69 0.40
N ASP A 4 -19.13 -8.41 1.26
CA ASP A 4 -18.66 -9.53 2.04
C ASP A 4 -18.22 -10.72 1.18
N ASP A 5 -18.91 -10.96 0.06
CA ASP A 5 -18.68 -12.12 -0.81
C ASP A 5 -17.69 -11.84 -1.95
N ILE A 6 -17.24 -10.58 -2.11
CA ILE A 6 -16.48 -10.16 -3.29
C ILE A 6 -15.12 -9.54 -3.00
N ILE A 7 -14.65 -9.56 -1.75
CA ILE A 7 -13.30 -9.09 -1.45
C ILE A 7 -12.32 -10.24 -1.61
N VAL A 8 -11.30 -10.03 -2.44
CA VAL A 8 -10.16 -10.93 -2.57
C VAL A 8 -8.95 -10.23 -1.95
N ASP A 9 -8.35 -10.85 -0.95
CA ASP A 9 -7.21 -10.29 -0.24
C ASP A 9 -6.04 -11.25 -0.14
N ALA A 10 -4.86 -10.70 0.08
CA ALA A 10 -3.64 -11.41 0.42
C ALA A 10 -2.73 -10.52 1.26
N ALA A 11 -1.88 -11.17 2.04
CA ALA A 11 -0.83 -10.51 2.81
C ALA A 11 0.48 -11.29 2.67
N ALA A 12 1.60 -10.58 2.70
CA ALA A 12 2.93 -11.16 2.75
C ALA A 12 3.84 -10.29 3.61
N THR A 13 4.74 -10.94 4.34
CA THR A 13 5.76 -10.28 5.15
C THR A 13 7.08 -11.01 5.03
N ASP A 14 8.17 -10.27 5.07
CA ASP A 14 9.54 -10.78 4.93
C ASP A 14 10.52 -9.99 5.78
N THR A 15 11.53 -10.66 6.32
CA THR A 15 12.59 -10.03 7.12
C THR A 15 13.46 -9.07 6.29
N GLY A 16 13.39 -9.15 4.97
CA GLY A 16 14.31 -8.46 4.08
C GLY A 16 15.68 -9.14 4.00
N MET A 17 16.64 -8.46 3.36
CA MET A 17 17.96 -9.00 3.11
C MET A 17 19.03 -8.50 4.11
N ARG A 18 18.69 -7.59 5.02
CA ARG A 18 19.66 -6.96 5.96
C ARG A 18 19.30 -7.14 7.43
N ARG A 19 18.04 -7.25 7.76
CA ARG A 19 17.59 -7.38 9.15
C ARG A 19 17.74 -8.84 9.63
N ALA A 20 17.98 -9.02 10.93
CA ALA A 20 18.04 -10.34 11.56
C ALA A 20 16.64 -10.86 11.92
N ASN A 21 15.76 -9.96 12.40
CA ASN A 21 14.41 -10.27 12.84
C ASN A 21 13.39 -9.47 12.02
N ASN A 22 12.17 -9.98 11.95
CA ASN A 22 11.06 -9.26 11.37
C ASN A 22 10.30 -8.53 12.47
N GLN A 23 10.36 -7.21 12.48
CA GLN A 23 9.65 -6.34 13.42
C GLN A 23 8.32 -5.83 12.85
N ASP A 24 8.03 -6.12 11.59
CA ASP A 24 6.73 -5.86 11.00
C ASP A 24 5.68 -6.87 11.46
N SER A 25 4.44 -6.42 11.50
CA SER A 25 3.27 -7.26 11.70
C SER A 25 2.12 -6.81 10.80
N HIS A 26 1.19 -7.70 10.53
CA HIS A 26 -0.05 -7.35 9.83
C HIS A 26 -1.25 -8.09 10.44
N ALA A 27 -2.44 -7.57 10.20
CA ALA A 27 -3.68 -8.21 10.57
C ALA A 27 -4.73 -8.09 9.46
N VAL A 28 -5.45 -9.20 9.22
CA VAL A 28 -6.60 -9.25 8.33
C VAL A 28 -7.76 -9.86 9.11
N VAL A 29 -8.80 -9.07 9.35
CA VAL A 29 -9.98 -9.52 10.09
C VAL A 29 -11.22 -9.31 9.23
N ARG A 30 -11.72 -10.42 8.66
CA ARG A 30 -12.95 -10.44 7.86
C ARG A 30 -14.16 -10.58 8.78
N ALA A 31 -15.17 -9.77 8.56
CA ALA A 31 -16.44 -9.92 9.25
C ALA A 31 -17.09 -11.25 8.81
N SER A 32 -17.32 -12.15 9.76
CA SER A 32 -17.93 -13.47 9.51
C SER A 32 -19.45 -13.47 9.62
N LYS A 33 -20.04 -12.36 10.10
CA LYS A 33 -21.48 -12.21 10.31
C LYS A 33 -21.95 -10.90 9.71
N VAL A 34 -23.16 -10.90 9.16
CA VAL A 34 -23.79 -9.72 8.55
C VAL A 34 -23.86 -8.55 9.52
N GLU A 35 -24.16 -8.80 10.80
CA GLU A 35 -24.23 -7.76 11.83
C GLU A 35 -22.85 -7.14 12.08
N THR A 36 -21.80 -7.96 12.13
CA THR A 36 -20.41 -7.47 12.27
C THR A 36 -20.03 -6.64 11.06
N TRP A 37 -20.36 -7.14 9.86
CA TRP A 37 -20.14 -6.41 8.63
C TRP A 37 -20.82 -5.02 8.65
N LYS A 38 -22.10 -4.97 8.99
CA LYS A 38 -22.87 -3.71 9.02
C LYS A 38 -22.29 -2.66 9.97
N HIS A 39 -21.73 -3.11 11.09
CA HIS A 39 -21.30 -2.19 12.15
C HIS A 39 -19.78 -1.97 12.22
N ARG A 40 -18.99 -2.90 11.70
CA ARG A 40 -17.52 -2.90 11.85
C ARG A 40 -16.76 -3.13 10.54
N GLY A 41 -17.41 -3.68 9.50
CA GLY A 41 -16.76 -3.97 8.23
C GLY A 41 -15.66 -5.01 8.31
N HIS A 42 -14.80 -5.02 7.30
CA HIS A 42 -13.54 -5.77 7.28
C HIS A 42 -12.38 -4.85 7.66
N LEU A 43 -11.40 -5.40 8.37
CA LEU A 43 -10.22 -4.69 8.82
C LEU A 43 -8.96 -5.29 8.20
N PHE A 44 -8.12 -4.44 7.63
CA PHE A 44 -6.79 -4.74 7.13
C PHE A 44 -5.81 -3.79 7.78
N MET A 45 -4.65 -4.28 8.24
CA MET A 45 -3.71 -3.48 9.01
C MET A 45 -2.27 -3.92 8.75
N VAL A 46 -1.37 -2.94 8.74
CA VAL A 46 0.08 -3.11 8.77
C VAL A 46 0.63 -2.29 9.93
N ALA A 47 1.64 -2.84 10.62
CA ALA A 47 2.35 -2.19 11.70
C ALA A 47 3.85 -2.49 11.56
N ASP A 48 4.68 -1.44 11.55
CA ASP A 48 6.13 -1.49 11.50
C ASP A 48 6.69 -1.17 12.89
N GLY A 49 7.34 -2.15 13.47
CA GLY A 49 7.83 -2.07 14.84
C GLY A 49 9.20 -1.43 14.93
N MET A 50 9.35 -0.49 15.84
CA MET A 50 10.62 0.20 16.11
C MET A 50 11.08 -0.01 17.54
N GLY A 51 12.39 -0.07 17.70
CA GLY A 51 13.05 -0.26 18.99
C GLY A 51 14.25 -1.21 18.88
N ALA A 52 15.07 -1.26 19.92
CA ALA A 52 16.23 -2.14 19.96
C ALA A 52 15.79 -3.61 20.10
N HIS A 53 16.52 -4.53 19.44
CA HIS A 53 16.33 -5.97 19.54
C HIS A 53 14.89 -6.43 19.17
N ALA A 54 14.27 -7.29 19.97
CA ALA A 54 12.91 -7.82 19.76
C ALA A 54 11.76 -6.88 20.22
N VAL A 55 12.09 -5.66 20.63
CA VAL A 55 11.12 -4.73 21.25
C VAL A 55 10.16 -4.17 20.21
N GLY A 56 10.64 -3.86 19.00
CA GLY A 56 9.80 -3.45 17.90
C GLY A 56 8.84 -4.55 17.46
N GLU A 57 9.31 -5.80 17.38
CA GLU A 57 8.45 -6.97 17.08
C GLU A 57 7.30 -7.10 18.08
N LEU A 58 7.60 -6.91 19.39
CA LEU A 58 6.56 -6.94 20.42
C LEU A 58 5.57 -5.79 20.24
N ALA A 59 6.03 -4.58 19.89
CA ALA A 59 5.16 -3.42 19.70
C ALA A 59 4.20 -3.61 18.51
N SER A 60 4.71 -3.99 17.33
CA SER A 60 3.90 -4.22 16.14
C SER A 60 2.91 -5.36 16.33
N LYS A 61 3.34 -6.43 16.99
CA LYS A 61 2.46 -7.55 17.33
C LYS A 61 1.36 -7.14 18.31
N LEU A 62 1.66 -6.38 19.35
CA LEU A 62 0.65 -5.85 20.26
C LEU A 62 -0.37 -4.97 19.53
N ALA A 63 0.08 -4.15 18.57
CA ALA A 63 -0.81 -3.34 17.76
C ALA A 63 -1.73 -4.20 16.90
N CYS A 64 -1.19 -5.16 16.15
CA CYS A 64 -1.94 -6.03 15.25
C CYS A 64 -2.89 -7.01 15.98
N ASP A 65 -2.56 -7.43 17.21
CA ASP A 65 -3.42 -8.30 18.01
C ASP A 65 -4.54 -7.49 18.69
N ASN A 66 -4.23 -6.32 19.26
CA ASN A 66 -5.15 -5.62 20.15
C ASN A 66 -6.00 -4.54 19.47
N ILE A 67 -5.50 -3.84 18.44
CA ILE A 67 -6.31 -2.84 17.72
C ILE A 67 -7.55 -3.49 17.09
N PRO A 68 -7.44 -4.58 16.31
CA PRO A 68 -8.62 -5.25 15.74
C PRO A 68 -9.56 -5.81 16.83
N HIS A 69 -9.01 -6.36 17.90
CA HIS A 69 -9.78 -6.89 19.01
C HIS A 69 -10.60 -5.79 19.71
N ASN A 70 -9.94 -4.70 20.12
CA ASN A 70 -10.59 -3.59 20.82
C ASN A 70 -11.61 -2.89 19.93
N TYR A 71 -11.30 -2.72 18.63
CA TYR A 71 -12.21 -2.17 17.65
C TYR A 71 -13.49 -3.00 17.52
N THR A 72 -13.34 -4.31 17.33
CA THR A 72 -14.50 -5.22 17.16
C THR A 72 -15.37 -5.31 18.40
N LYS A 73 -14.77 -5.26 19.59
CA LYS A 73 -15.46 -5.33 20.89
C LYS A 73 -15.95 -3.98 21.40
N SER A 74 -15.60 -2.90 20.74
CA SER A 74 -15.96 -1.54 21.14
C SER A 74 -17.49 -1.36 21.21
N LYS A 75 -17.94 -0.63 22.23
CA LYS A 75 -19.34 -0.19 22.38
C LYS A 75 -19.61 1.19 21.77
N CYS A 76 -18.62 1.81 21.14
CA CYS A 76 -18.79 3.09 20.46
C CYS A 76 -19.80 2.98 19.32
N ALA A 77 -20.55 4.04 19.11
CA ALA A 77 -21.64 4.08 18.14
C ALA A 77 -21.13 4.02 16.69
N THR A 78 -20.02 4.69 16.42
CA THR A 78 -19.45 4.79 15.07
C THR A 78 -18.15 4.00 14.91
N PRO A 79 -17.85 3.53 13.69
CA PRO A 79 -16.55 2.92 13.38
C PRO A 79 -15.36 3.86 13.68
N THR A 80 -15.50 5.15 13.38
CA THR A 80 -14.49 6.18 13.63
C THR A 80 -14.13 6.30 15.11
N GLU A 81 -15.15 6.44 15.98
CA GLU A 81 -14.91 6.47 17.42
C GLU A 81 -14.30 5.17 17.94
N ALA A 82 -14.77 4.03 17.43
CA ALA A 82 -14.31 2.71 17.85
C ALA A 82 -12.84 2.48 17.50
N ILE A 83 -12.41 2.84 16.27
CA ILE A 83 -11.01 2.66 15.85
C ILE A 83 -10.08 3.66 16.55
N THR A 84 -10.49 4.92 16.66
CA THR A 84 -9.72 5.93 17.39
C THR A 84 -9.48 5.54 18.84
N LYS A 85 -10.51 5.02 19.50
CA LYS A 85 -10.42 4.49 20.86
C LYS A 85 -9.47 3.31 20.95
N ALA A 86 -9.58 2.35 20.02
CA ALA A 86 -8.71 1.18 19.99
C ALA A 86 -7.22 1.57 19.85
N TYR A 87 -6.90 2.53 18.97
CA TYR A 87 -5.55 3.05 18.81
C TYR A 87 -5.02 3.68 20.10
N LYS A 88 -5.82 4.53 20.77
CA LYS A 88 -5.43 5.18 22.03
C LYS A 88 -5.20 4.18 23.15
N GLU A 89 -6.07 3.19 23.30
CA GLU A 89 -5.92 2.13 24.29
C GLU A 89 -4.65 1.31 24.08
N VAL A 90 -4.36 0.95 22.82
CA VAL A 90 -3.19 0.15 22.48
C VAL A 90 -1.91 1.00 22.55
N GLY A 91 -1.96 2.27 22.12
CA GLY A 91 -0.86 3.21 22.32
C GLY A 91 -0.49 3.36 23.80
N GLY A 92 -1.47 3.51 24.69
CA GLY A 92 -1.29 3.53 26.13
C GLY A 92 -0.74 2.21 26.69
N LEU A 93 -1.17 1.06 26.16
CA LEU A 93 -0.63 -0.24 26.55
C LEU A 93 0.86 -0.39 26.21
N ILE A 94 1.24 0.00 24.98
CA ILE A 94 2.64 -0.05 24.53
C ILE A 94 3.49 0.92 25.36
N HIS A 95 3.00 2.15 25.55
CA HIS A 95 3.67 3.16 26.39
C HIS A 95 3.89 2.68 27.83
N GLY A 96 2.87 2.08 28.44
CA GLY A 96 2.96 1.53 29.80
C GLY A 96 4.00 0.42 29.90
N LYS A 97 4.09 -0.47 28.91
CA LYS A 97 5.14 -1.49 28.87
C LYS A 97 6.53 -0.91 28.69
N ALA A 98 6.70 0.08 27.80
CA ALA A 98 7.96 0.78 27.57
C ALA A 98 8.45 1.49 28.83
N SER A 99 7.55 2.12 29.56
CA SER A 99 7.87 2.86 30.81
C SER A 99 8.17 1.94 31.99
N ALA A 100 7.60 0.73 32.02
CA ALA A 100 7.78 -0.21 33.11
C ALA A 100 9.13 -0.97 33.08
N ASN A 101 9.80 -1.03 31.92
CA ASN A 101 11.05 -1.77 31.75
C ASN A 101 12.03 -0.97 30.89
N ARG A 102 13.24 -0.74 31.42
CA ARG A 102 14.31 -0.05 30.70
C ARG A 102 14.75 -0.74 29.43
N ASP A 103 14.66 -2.08 29.38
CA ASP A 103 14.96 -2.85 28.17
C ASP A 103 13.99 -2.57 27.03
N PHE A 104 12.82 -2.00 27.33
CA PHE A 104 11.78 -1.63 26.37
C PHE A 104 11.82 -0.14 26.02
N GLN A 105 12.86 0.57 26.42
CA GLN A 105 13.00 1.98 26.06
C GLN A 105 13.03 2.18 24.55
N GLY A 106 12.22 3.12 24.05
CA GLY A 106 12.07 3.37 22.63
C GLY A 106 11.14 2.39 21.89
N MET A 107 10.43 1.52 22.63
CA MET A 107 9.40 0.65 22.09
C MET A 107 8.29 1.45 21.41
N GLY A 108 8.05 1.19 20.16
CA GLY A 108 7.01 1.84 19.39
C GLY A 108 6.67 1.08 18.12
N THR A 109 5.61 1.49 17.45
CA THR A 109 5.22 0.95 16.16
C THR A 109 4.38 1.93 15.37
N THR A 110 4.47 1.87 14.04
CA THR A 110 3.45 2.46 13.18
C THR A 110 2.16 1.66 13.31
N ALA A 111 1.07 2.22 12.83
CA ALA A 111 -0.18 1.50 12.63
C ALA A 111 -0.95 2.16 11.49
N SER A 112 -1.21 1.41 10.42
CA SER A 112 -2.00 1.84 9.27
C SER A 112 -3.11 0.83 9.04
N THR A 113 -4.35 1.26 9.23
CA THR A 113 -5.54 0.41 9.16
C THR A 113 -6.48 0.91 8.08
N LEU A 114 -6.98 -0.02 7.27
CA LEU A 114 -8.11 0.15 6.36
C LEU A 114 -9.31 -0.60 6.92
N LEU A 115 -10.42 0.09 7.05
CA LEU A 115 -11.74 -0.49 7.31
C LEU A 115 -12.56 -0.40 6.03
N LEU A 116 -12.98 -1.54 5.50
CA LEU A 116 -13.98 -1.58 4.43
C LEU A 116 -15.35 -1.74 5.07
N LEU A 117 -16.14 -0.68 5.01
CA LEU A 117 -17.45 -0.52 5.63
C LEU A 117 -18.56 -0.52 4.57
N PRO A 118 -19.83 -0.73 4.93
CA PRO A 118 -20.95 -0.62 3.99
C PRO A 118 -21.06 0.72 3.26
N ASP A 119 -20.63 1.79 3.91
CA ASP A 119 -20.70 3.18 3.44
C ASP A 119 -19.37 3.68 2.83
N GLY A 120 -18.31 2.88 2.85
CA GLY A 120 -17.06 3.25 2.23
C GLY A 120 -15.80 2.72 2.93
N ALA A 121 -14.66 3.25 2.53
CA ALA A 121 -13.37 2.95 3.13
C ALA A 121 -13.00 3.99 4.18
N LEU A 122 -12.67 3.58 5.39
CA LEU A 122 -12.15 4.43 6.45
C LEU A 122 -10.71 4.04 6.75
N ILE A 123 -9.82 5.02 6.79
CA ILE A 123 -8.42 4.82 7.13
C ILE A 123 -8.16 5.40 8.52
N ALA A 124 -7.47 4.64 9.37
CA ALA A 124 -6.90 5.12 10.63
C ALA A 124 -5.37 4.92 10.58
N HIS A 125 -4.62 5.99 10.86
CA HIS A 125 -3.21 6.00 10.57
C HIS A 125 -2.36 6.72 11.60
N VAL A 126 -1.22 6.11 11.94
CA VAL A 126 -0.11 6.67 12.73
C VAL A 126 1.21 6.08 12.22
N GLY A 127 2.16 6.93 11.83
CA GLY A 127 3.49 6.51 11.37
C GLY A 127 3.77 6.86 9.91
N ASP A 128 4.62 6.09 9.25
CA ASP A 128 5.02 6.25 7.85
C ASP A 128 4.79 4.99 6.99
N SER A 129 4.16 3.97 7.56
CA SER A 129 3.53 2.90 6.77
C SER A 129 2.36 3.48 5.99
N ARG A 130 2.09 2.98 4.79
CA ARG A 130 1.18 3.66 3.86
C ARG A 130 -0.05 2.85 3.51
N VAL A 131 -1.14 3.57 3.21
CA VAL A 131 -2.37 3.04 2.61
C VAL A 131 -2.57 3.70 1.26
N TYR A 132 -2.74 2.88 0.24
CA TYR A 132 -3.00 3.31 -1.14
C TYR A 132 -4.33 2.79 -1.64
N ARG A 133 -4.91 3.50 -2.60
CA ARG A 133 -6.01 3.01 -3.45
C ARG A 133 -5.56 3.04 -4.91
N VAL A 134 -5.79 1.96 -5.64
CA VAL A 134 -5.63 1.90 -7.09
C VAL A 134 -7.01 1.83 -7.74
N ARG A 135 -7.32 2.78 -8.60
CA ARG A 135 -8.57 2.90 -9.34
C ARG A 135 -8.30 3.44 -10.74
N ASN A 136 -8.84 2.79 -11.77
CA ASN A 136 -8.78 3.27 -13.16
C ASN A 136 -7.36 3.61 -13.66
N GLY A 137 -6.35 2.79 -13.28
CA GLY A 137 -4.96 3.01 -13.71
C GLY A 137 -4.23 4.13 -12.96
N ARG A 138 -4.79 4.61 -11.87
CA ARG A 138 -4.20 5.63 -11.00
C ARG A 138 -4.03 5.08 -9.59
N ILE A 139 -2.92 5.41 -8.94
CA ILE A 139 -2.65 5.10 -7.54
C ILE A 139 -2.68 6.38 -6.72
N ASP A 140 -3.45 6.37 -5.63
CA ASP A 140 -3.59 7.47 -4.67
C ASP A 140 -3.06 7.00 -3.31
N GLN A 141 -2.11 7.72 -2.69
CA GLN A 141 -1.71 7.50 -1.31
C GLN A 141 -2.73 8.16 -0.38
N LEU A 142 -3.49 7.36 0.37
CA LEU A 142 -4.59 7.83 1.24
C LEU A 142 -4.13 8.18 2.67
N SER A 143 -2.93 7.78 3.08
CA SER A 143 -2.33 8.15 4.37
C SER A 143 -1.22 9.16 4.17
N PHE A 144 -0.98 10.03 5.17
CA PHE A 144 0.13 10.98 5.16
C PHE A 144 1.22 10.51 6.12
N ASP A 145 2.45 10.37 5.62
CA ASP A 145 3.56 9.91 6.44
C ASP A 145 3.82 10.87 7.61
N HIS A 146 3.83 10.37 8.83
CA HIS A 146 4.30 11.12 9.99
C HIS A 146 5.83 11.02 10.06
N SER A 147 6.49 11.63 9.10
CA SER A 147 7.94 11.71 9.00
C SER A 147 8.41 13.16 8.95
N LEU A 148 9.63 13.42 9.42
CA LEU A 148 10.20 14.76 9.41
C LEU A 148 10.25 15.35 8.00
N ALA A 149 10.60 14.53 7.01
CA ALA A 149 10.63 14.93 5.61
C ALA A 149 9.25 15.45 5.14
N TRP A 150 8.20 14.69 5.46
CA TRP A 150 6.85 15.02 5.04
C TRP A 150 6.27 16.24 5.79
N GLU A 151 6.57 16.40 7.09
CA GLU A 151 6.18 17.59 7.85
C GLU A 151 6.79 18.87 7.29
N LEU A 152 8.06 18.81 6.85
CA LEU A 152 8.72 19.96 6.22
C LEU A 152 8.10 20.31 4.86
N VAL A 153 7.68 19.31 4.09
CA VAL A 153 6.94 19.52 2.84
C VAL A 153 5.57 20.13 3.10
N ARG A 154 4.82 19.59 4.05
CA ARG A 154 3.48 20.09 4.41
C ARG A 154 3.50 21.54 4.91
N ARG A 155 4.56 21.92 5.62
CA ARG A 155 4.75 23.33 6.08
C ARG A 155 5.32 24.25 5.01
N ASN A 156 5.46 23.80 3.76
CA ASN A 156 6.09 24.53 2.65
C ASN A 156 7.53 25.00 2.93
N HIS A 157 8.24 24.30 3.80
CA HIS A 157 9.67 24.60 4.06
C HIS A 157 10.58 23.99 3.00
N LEU A 158 10.19 22.84 2.44
CA LEU A 158 10.93 22.13 1.40
C LEU A 158 9.96 21.63 0.33
N SER A 159 10.44 21.52 -0.92
CA SER A 159 9.76 20.71 -1.92
C SER A 159 9.94 19.22 -1.60
N ALA A 160 9.05 18.35 -2.12
CA ALA A 160 9.16 16.89 -1.92
C ALA A 160 10.53 16.35 -2.42
N GLU A 161 11.08 16.92 -3.52
CA GLU A 161 12.38 16.55 -4.03
C GLU A 161 13.53 16.97 -3.10
N GLN A 162 13.44 18.18 -2.53
CA GLN A 162 14.43 18.69 -1.56
C GLN A 162 14.37 17.88 -0.26
N ALA A 163 13.19 17.57 0.25
CA ALA A 163 13.01 16.76 1.44
C ALA A 163 13.61 15.35 1.26
N ASN A 164 13.36 14.70 0.14
CA ASN A 164 13.93 13.39 -0.19
C ASN A 164 15.47 13.37 -0.25
N LYS A 165 16.10 14.51 -0.57
CA LYS A 165 17.58 14.63 -0.66
C LYS A 165 18.24 15.06 0.65
N ALA A 166 17.57 15.91 1.43
CA ALA A 166 18.18 16.61 2.56
C ALA A 166 17.79 16.04 3.93
N VAL A 167 16.71 15.28 4.01
CA VAL A 167 16.15 14.78 5.28
C VAL A 167 16.26 13.25 5.33
N PRO A 168 16.76 12.67 6.44
CA PRO A 168 16.73 11.23 6.63
C PRO A 168 15.29 10.70 6.54
N ARG A 169 15.05 9.65 5.76
CA ARG A 169 13.70 9.11 5.50
C ARG A 169 13.08 8.41 6.70
N ASN A 170 13.91 7.89 7.60
CA ASN A 170 13.54 7.06 8.74
C ASN A 170 13.32 7.85 10.04
N VAL A 171 13.11 9.17 9.98
CA VAL A 171 12.79 9.97 11.16
C VAL A 171 11.28 10.11 11.29
N ILE A 172 10.69 9.20 12.07
CA ILE A 172 9.25 9.17 12.33
C ILE A 172 8.94 10.18 13.44
N THR A 173 7.93 11.02 13.22
CA THR A 173 7.51 12.07 14.15
C THR A 173 6.33 11.67 15.03
N ARG A 174 5.59 10.61 14.64
CA ARG A 174 4.44 10.09 15.40
C ARG A 174 4.35 8.57 15.26
N SER A 175 4.27 7.86 16.41
CA SER A 175 4.13 6.40 16.50
C SER A 175 3.41 6.00 17.76
N LEU A 176 2.85 4.79 17.81
CA LEU A 176 2.28 4.22 19.02
C LEU A 176 3.41 3.84 20.00
N GLY A 177 3.31 4.23 21.24
CA GLY A 177 4.22 3.84 22.33
C GLY A 177 5.05 4.97 22.93
N PRO A 178 5.84 5.75 22.18
CA PRO A 178 6.64 6.84 22.76
C PRO A 178 5.82 7.91 23.47
N ASP A 179 4.67 8.30 22.91
CA ASP A 179 3.75 9.26 23.51
C ASP A 179 2.48 8.56 24.01
N PRO A 180 2.06 8.79 25.27
CA PRO A 180 0.80 8.24 25.79
C PRO A 180 -0.43 8.90 25.17
N ASN A 181 -0.31 10.13 24.64
CA ASN A 181 -1.40 10.92 24.06
C ASN A 181 -1.29 10.94 22.54
N ILE A 182 -1.54 9.81 21.91
CA ILE A 182 -1.45 9.70 20.45
C ILE A 182 -2.62 10.37 19.74
N GLU A 183 -2.31 11.16 18.72
CA GLU A 183 -3.24 11.66 17.74
C GLU A 183 -3.29 10.69 16.56
N VAL A 184 -4.50 10.25 16.20
CA VAL A 184 -4.75 9.29 15.11
C VAL A 184 -5.35 10.05 13.94
N ASP A 185 -4.70 9.98 12.79
CA ASP A 185 -5.27 10.55 11.57
C ASP A 185 -6.38 9.62 11.07
N ILE A 186 -7.54 10.21 10.79
CA ILE A 186 -8.71 9.50 10.27
C ILE A 186 -9.09 10.11 8.93
N GLU A 187 -9.18 9.26 7.91
CA GLU A 187 -9.56 9.66 6.56
C GLU A 187 -10.78 8.86 6.10
N GLY A 188 -11.78 9.52 5.54
CA GLY A 188 -12.99 8.90 5.04
C GLY A 188 -14.24 9.12 5.92
N PRO A 189 -15.36 8.38 5.66
CA PRO A 189 -15.43 7.27 4.70
C PRO A 189 -15.31 7.72 3.23
N LEU A 190 -14.41 7.10 2.49
CA LEU A 190 -14.20 7.34 1.06
C LEU A 190 -15.09 6.41 0.22
N PRO A 191 -15.69 6.88 -0.88
CA PRO A 191 -16.46 6.02 -1.76
C PRO A 191 -15.63 4.84 -2.29
N VAL A 192 -16.20 3.64 -2.24
CA VAL A 192 -15.59 2.40 -2.75
C VAL A 192 -16.36 1.91 -3.96
N GLU A 193 -15.64 1.49 -5.00
CA GLU A 193 -16.19 1.00 -6.25
C GLU A 193 -15.70 -0.43 -6.54
N PRO A 194 -16.51 -1.25 -7.24
CA PRO A 194 -16.02 -2.53 -7.76
C PRO A 194 -14.80 -2.32 -8.66
N GLY A 195 -13.74 -3.07 -8.40
CA GLY A 195 -12.46 -2.93 -9.09
C GLY A 195 -11.41 -2.13 -8.34
N ASP A 196 -11.78 -1.42 -7.26
CA ASP A 196 -10.80 -0.80 -6.37
C ASP A 196 -9.84 -1.84 -5.81
N VAL A 197 -8.58 -1.45 -5.72
CA VAL A 197 -7.56 -2.22 -5.02
C VAL A 197 -6.93 -1.34 -3.97
N PHE A 198 -7.00 -1.77 -2.72
CA PHE A 198 -6.30 -1.13 -1.62
C PHE A 198 -5.00 -1.90 -1.34
N LEU A 199 -3.92 -1.16 -1.13
CA LEU A 199 -2.62 -1.70 -0.77
C LEU A 199 -2.14 -0.99 0.50
N LEU A 200 -1.79 -1.78 1.52
CA LEU A 200 -1.15 -1.30 2.74
C LEU A 200 0.26 -1.86 2.79
N CYS A 201 1.24 -1.06 3.19
CA CYS A 201 2.61 -1.55 3.29
C CYS A 201 3.45 -0.79 4.34
N SER A 202 4.50 -1.45 4.84
CA SER A 202 5.59 -0.80 5.57
C SER A 202 6.53 -0.06 4.63
N ASP A 203 7.42 0.76 5.18
CA ASP A 203 8.39 1.57 4.43
C ASP A 203 9.44 0.72 3.72
N GLY A 204 9.71 -0.51 4.21
CA GLY A 204 10.56 -1.49 3.51
C GLY A 204 10.04 -1.89 2.14
N LEU A 205 8.74 -1.70 1.84
CA LEU A 205 8.21 -1.83 0.49
C LEU A 205 8.16 -0.48 -0.24
N SER A 206 7.56 0.55 0.34
CA SER A 206 7.36 1.85 -0.34
C SER A 206 8.63 2.67 -0.48
N GLY A 207 9.71 2.29 0.21
CA GLY A 207 11.03 2.89 0.04
C GLY A 207 11.71 2.49 -1.27
N PRO A 208 11.90 1.20 -1.53
CA PRO A 208 12.55 0.72 -2.75
C PRO A 208 11.65 0.57 -3.97
N VAL A 209 10.31 0.50 -3.82
CA VAL A 209 9.35 0.31 -4.92
C VAL A 209 8.56 1.60 -5.12
N GLU A 210 8.58 2.11 -6.35
CA GLU A 210 7.91 3.37 -6.71
C GLU A 210 6.38 3.20 -6.75
N ASP A 211 5.64 4.27 -6.44
CA ASP A 211 4.17 4.25 -6.43
C ASP A 211 3.55 3.72 -7.75
N PRO A 212 4.04 4.12 -8.97
CA PRO A 212 3.53 3.54 -10.22
C PRO A 212 3.73 2.02 -10.33
N GLU A 213 4.83 1.49 -9.80
CA GLU A 213 5.10 0.05 -9.79
C GLU A 213 4.17 -0.68 -8.82
N LEU A 214 3.98 -0.12 -7.61
CA LEU A 214 3.01 -0.64 -6.63
C LEU A 214 1.63 -0.76 -7.28
N GLY A 215 1.17 0.31 -7.93
CA GLY A 215 -0.12 0.35 -8.62
C GLY A 215 -0.23 -0.64 -9.77
N ALA A 216 0.81 -0.72 -10.62
CA ALA A 216 0.83 -1.62 -11.76
C ALA A 216 0.73 -3.10 -11.35
N PHE A 217 1.46 -3.52 -10.31
CA PHE A 217 1.35 -4.89 -9.80
C PHE A 217 0.02 -5.13 -9.07
N ALA A 218 -0.40 -4.25 -8.18
CA ALA A 218 -1.63 -4.43 -7.40
C ALA A 218 -2.88 -4.49 -8.25
N ALA A 219 -2.98 -3.66 -9.30
CA ALA A 219 -4.16 -3.62 -10.16
C ALA A 219 -4.28 -4.81 -11.12
N ASN A 220 -3.14 -5.36 -11.57
CA ASN A 220 -3.11 -6.25 -12.73
C ASN A 220 -2.89 -7.73 -12.40
N PHE A 221 -2.60 -8.07 -11.13
CA PHE A 221 -2.40 -9.46 -10.72
C PHE A 221 -3.33 -9.84 -9.57
N HIS A 222 -3.51 -11.16 -9.39
CA HIS A 222 -4.18 -11.66 -8.22
C HIS A 222 -3.47 -11.14 -6.96
N PRO A 223 -4.17 -10.72 -5.90
CA PRO A 223 -3.54 -10.16 -4.70
C PRO A 223 -2.36 -10.99 -4.17
N GLN A 224 -2.48 -12.31 -4.19
CA GLN A 224 -1.41 -13.22 -3.75
C GLN A 224 -0.15 -13.09 -4.61
N ASP A 225 -0.29 -13.05 -5.94
CA ASP A 225 0.85 -12.89 -6.86
C ASP A 225 1.45 -11.49 -6.76
N ALA A 226 0.59 -10.45 -6.66
CA ALA A 226 1.04 -9.08 -6.50
C ALA A 226 1.87 -8.90 -5.21
N CYS A 227 1.39 -9.41 -4.07
CA CYS A 227 2.15 -9.40 -2.82
C CYS A 227 3.51 -10.08 -2.98
N ARG A 228 3.54 -11.27 -3.60
CA ARG A 228 4.75 -12.04 -3.83
C ARG A 228 5.75 -11.27 -4.71
N TYR A 229 5.32 -10.75 -5.85
CA TYR A 229 6.19 -10.01 -6.78
C TYR A 229 6.74 -8.73 -6.16
N LEU A 230 5.90 -7.95 -5.48
CA LEU A 230 6.29 -6.71 -4.83
C LEU A 230 7.31 -6.94 -3.71
N LEU A 231 7.07 -7.95 -2.88
CA LEU A 231 7.99 -8.34 -1.81
C LEU A 231 9.36 -8.74 -2.37
N GLN A 232 9.39 -9.58 -3.41
CA GLN A 232 10.64 -9.98 -4.04
C GLN A 232 11.32 -8.81 -4.77
N LEU A 233 10.57 -7.92 -5.40
CA LEU A 233 11.12 -6.72 -6.02
C LEU A 233 11.85 -5.84 -5.01
N ALA A 234 11.27 -5.63 -3.83
CA ALA A 234 11.91 -4.89 -2.75
C ALA A 234 13.19 -5.60 -2.26
N ASN A 235 13.15 -6.92 -2.12
CA ASN A 235 14.32 -7.73 -1.76
C ASN A 235 15.45 -7.63 -2.81
N LEU A 236 15.15 -7.72 -4.10
CA LEU A 236 16.14 -7.58 -5.18
C LEU A 236 16.72 -6.16 -5.27
N ARG A 237 16.03 -5.16 -4.75
CA ARG A 237 16.52 -3.78 -4.60
C ARG A 237 17.29 -3.54 -3.30
N GLY A 238 17.64 -4.61 -2.61
CA GLY A 238 18.53 -4.57 -1.44
C GLY A 238 17.90 -5.09 -0.15
N GLY A 239 16.57 -5.11 -0.02
CA GLY A 239 15.86 -5.61 1.16
C GLY A 239 16.42 -5.03 2.46
N MET A 240 16.57 -3.71 2.51
CA MET A 240 17.28 -3.00 3.60
C MET A 240 16.52 -3.08 4.93
N ASP A 241 15.20 -3.25 4.86
CA ASP A 241 14.30 -3.36 6.01
C ASP A 241 13.38 -4.56 5.93
N ASN A 242 12.56 -4.75 6.96
CA ASN A 242 11.43 -5.66 6.96
C ASN A 242 10.42 -5.16 5.93
N ILE A 243 9.77 -6.08 5.23
CA ILE A 243 8.86 -5.76 4.12
C ILE A 243 7.53 -6.42 4.39
N THR A 244 6.48 -5.61 4.52
CA THR A 244 5.12 -6.11 4.72
C THR A 244 4.17 -5.45 3.75
N VAL A 245 3.29 -6.26 3.14
CA VAL A 245 2.26 -5.81 2.21
C VAL A 245 0.95 -6.55 2.44
N VAL A 246 -0.14 -5.80 2.41
CA VAL A 246 -1.50 -6.33 2.43
C VAL A 246 -2.24 -5.72 1.25
N ILE A 247 -2.88 -6.55 0.43
CA ILE A 247 -3.69 -6.11 -0.70
C ILE A 247 -5.11 -6.61 -0.51
N ALA A 248 -6.09 -5.71 -0.64
CA ALA A 248 -7.50 -5.99 -0.64
C ALA A 248 -8.16 -5.45 -1.91
N ARG A 249 -8.64 -6.36 -2.78
CA ARG A 249 -9.35 -6.03 -4.01
C ARG A 249 -10.85 -6.13 -3.77
N VAL A 250 -11.59 -5.11 -4.19
CA VAL A 250 -13.05 -5.09 -4.17
C VAL A 250 -13.58 -5.58 -5.51
N GLY A 251 -14.31 -6.68 -5.49
CA GLY A 251 -14.83 -7.35 -6.68
C GLY A 251 -14.10 -8.68 -6.97
N PRO A 252 -14.75 -9.57 -7.75
CA PRO A 252 -14.17 -10.85 -8.07
C PRO A 252 -12.88 -10.65 -8.87
N TRP A 253 -11.89 -11.50 -8.60
CA TRP A 253 -10.75 -11.61 -9.50
C TRP A 253 -11.17 -12.43 -10.72
N VAL A 254 -11.06 -11.82 -11.88
CA VAL A 254 -11.18 -12.52 -13.15
C VAL A 254 -9.79 -12.48 -13.78
N GLU A 255 -9.17 -13.65 -14.01
CA GLU A 255 -7.90 -13.69 -14.75
C GLU A 255 -8.19 -13.11 -16.14
N PRO A 256 -7.65 -11.95 -16.49
CA PRO A 256 -7.88 -11.40 -17.82
C PRO A 256 -7.27 -12.34 -18.83
N ASP A 257 -8.05 -12.72 -19.83
CA ASP A 257 -7.57 -13.53 -20.94
C ASP A 257 -6.22 -13.00 -21.42
N SER A 258 -5.25 -13.89 -21.55
CA SER A 258 -3.89 -13.58 -21.99
C SER A 258 -3.81 -13.00 -23.42
N ALA A 259 -4.96 -12.81 -24.07
CA ALA A 259 -5.13 -12.35 -25.43
C ALA A 259 -5.93 -11.04 -25.60
N VAL A 260 -6.42 -10.41 -24.52
CA VAL A 260 -7.20 -9.17 -24.66
C VAL A 260 -6.26 -7.97 -24.52
N ASP A 261 -6.08 -7.27 -25.63
CA ASP A 261 -5.42 -5.97 -25.72
C ASP A 261 -5.99 -4.97 -24.70
N VAL A 262 -5.08 -4.21 -24.09
CA VAL A 262 -5.41 -3.02 -23.31
C VAL A 262 -6.33 -2.12 -24.14
N PRO A 263 -7.51 -1.69 -23.65
CA PRO A 263 -8.31 -0.71 -24.38
C PRO A 263 -7.46 0.54 -24.59
N LYS A 264 -7.28 0.96 -25.86
CA LYS A 264 -6.71 2.27 -26.16
C LYS A 264 -7.53 3.31 -25.42
N MET A 265 -6.94 3.98 -24.43
CA MET A 265 -7.55 5.15 -23.80
C MET A 265 -7.85 6.15 -24.90
N SER A 266 -9.14 6.34 -25.18
CA SER A 266 -9.61 7.41 -26.03
C SER A 266 -9.29 8.74 -25.32
N ASP A 267 -8.49 9.53 -25.98
CA ASP A 267 -8.12 10.90 -25.57
C ASP A 267 -9.40 11.73 -25.28
N PRO A 268 -9.64 12.22 -24.05
CA PRO A 268 -10.86 12.98 -23.74
C PRO A 268 -10.89 14.36 -24.43
N HIS A 269 -9.84 14.75 -25.14
CA HIS A 269 -9.73 16.06 -25.80
C HIS A 269 -9.99 16.07 -27.32
N ALA A 270 -10.35 14.93 -27.94
CA ALA A 270 -10.59 14.85 -29.38
C ALA A 270 -12.08 14.89 -29.73
N ALA A 271 -12.87 15.76 -29.14
CA ALA A 271 -14.22 16.08 -29.64
C ALA A 271 -14.63 17.50 -29.25
N ASN A 272 -14.39 18.48 -30.09
CA ASN A 272 -15.43 19.31 -30.62
C ASN A 272 -14.90 20.46 -31.50
N GLY A 273 -14.91 20.21 -32.78
CA GLY A 273 -15.00 21.23 -33.79
C GLY A 273 -16.34 21.09 -34.54
N LYS A 274 -17.39 21.71 -34.06
CA LYS A 274 -18.51 22.12 -34.91
C LYS A 274 -19.10 23.44 -34.47
N LYS A 275 -18.93 24.43 -35.36
CA LYS A 275 -19.57 25.76 -35.34
C LYS A 275 -21.08 25.59 -35.58
N GLY A 276 -21.84 26.45 -34.94
CA GLY A 276 -23.16 26.82 -35.48
C GLY A 276 -24.21 27.20 -34.46
N GLY A 277 -24.59 28.49 -34.41
CA GLY A 277 -25.99 28.88 -34.25
C GLY A 277 -26.32 29.72 -32.99
N TRP A 278 -26.34 31.01 -33.16
CA TRP A 278 -26.97 31.99 -32.32
C TRP A 278 -28.45 31.69 -32.03
N ILE A 279 -28.92 31.84 -30.82
CA ILE A 279 -30.23 32.46 -30.51
C ILE A 279 -30.13 33.23 -29.18
N LYS A 280 -30.50 34.55 -29.27
CA LYS A 280 -30.71 35.48 -28.17
C LYS A 280 -32.06 35.24 -27.48
N GLY A 281 -32.09 35.46 -26.18
CA GLY A 281 -33.26 36.03 -25.51
C GLY A 281 -33.85 35.20 -24.38
N PHE A 282 -33.73 35.60 -23.18
CA PHE A 282 -34.74 36.17 -22.30
C PHE A 282 -34.20 36.32 -20.86
N ALA A 283 -34.25 37.55 -20.41
CA ALA A 283 -33.97 37.92 -19.02
C ALA A 283 -35.24 37.75 -18.17
N GLY A 284 -35.03 37.41 -16.89
CA GLY A 284 -35.93 37.78 -15.80
C GLY A 284 -36.63 36.64 -15.09
N LEU A 285 -36.26 36.31 -13.89
CA LEU A 285 -37.00 36.62 -12.67
C LEU A 285 -36.29 36.03 -11.42
N LEU A 286 -36.21 36.88 -10.42
CA LEU A 286 -35.69 36.61 -9.09
C LEU A 286 -36.29 35.35 -8.42
N GLY A 287 -35.41 34.55 -7.80
CA GLY A 287 -35.78 33.52 -6.86
C GLY A 287 -34.59 33.18 -6.00
N SER A 288 -34.42 33.83 -4.86
CA SER A 288 -33.40 33.52 -3.86
C SER A 288 -33.60 32.12 -3.32
N LYS A 289 -32.81 31.14 -3.79
CA LYS A 289 -32.63 29.83 -3.13
C LYS A 289 -31.43 29.93 -2.23
N LYS A 290 -31.67 29.76 -0.93
CA LYS A 290 -30.65 29.50 0.10
C LYS A 290 -29.72 28.44 -0.41
N LYS A 291 -28.44 28.77 -0.60
CA LYS A 291 -27.36 27.79 -0.72
C LYS A 291 -27.29 27.01 0.59
N SER A 292 -27.64 25.76 0.58
CA SER A 292 -27.20 24.82 1.60
C SER A 292 -25.68 24.76 1.49
N ALA A 293 -25.00 25.26 2.51
CA ALA A 293 -23.57 25.10 2.64
C ALA A 293 -23.31 23.58 2.86
N HIS A 294 -22.94 22.87 1.80
CA HIS A 294 -22.14 21.68 1.96
C HIS A 294 -20.80 22.15 2.51
N PRO A 295 -20.23 21.53 3.57
CA PRO A 295 -18.88 21.82 3.97
C PRO A 295 -18.00 21.62 2.72
N GLU A 296 -17.23 22.65 2.38
CA GLU A 296 -16.14 22.51 1.41
C GLU A 296 -15.29 21.35 1.91
N VAL A 297 -15.31 20.25 1.16
CA VAL A 297 -14.34 19.18 1.34
C VAL A 297 -13.01 19.84 1.00
N GLU A 298 -12.18 20.12 1.99
CA GLU A 298 -10.80 20.47 1.76
C GLU A 298 -10.27 19.40 0.80
N GLU A 299 -9.85 19.82 -0.39
CA GLU A 299 -9.14 18.93 -1.32
C GLU A 299 -7.84 18.52 -0.61
N HIS A 300 -7.89 17.43 0.15
CA HIS A 300 -6.70 16.77 0.62
C HIS A 300 -5.94 16.33 -0.63
N LEU A 301 -4.83 17.00 -0.87
CA LEU A 301 -3.93 16.71 -1.99
C LEU A 301 -3.25 15.36 -1.72
N TYR A 302 -3.96 14.27 -2.00
CA TYR A 302 -3.35 12.94 -2.01
C TYR A 302 -2.21 12.93 -3.01
N ARG A 303 -1.09 12.33 -2.64
CA ARG A 303 -0.08 11.99 -3.63
C ARG A 303 -0.71 10.99 -4.59
N SER A 304 -0.78 11.38 -5.84
CA SER A 304 -1.42 10.60 -6.88
C SER A 304 -0.55 10.56 -8.11
N CYS A 305 -0.49 9.40 -8.75
CA CYS A 305 0.15 9.25 -10.05
C CYS A 305 -0.53 8.16 -10.87
N ASP A 306 -0.34 8.22 -12.18
CA ASP A 306 -0.77 7.16 -13.07
C ASP A 306 0.14 5.93 -12.89
N CYS A 307 -0.44 4.74 -12.99
CA CYS A 307 0.28 3.48 -12.85
C CYS A 307 -0.01 2.52 -14.04
N PRO A 308 0.15 2.98 -15.29
CA PRO A 308 -0.06 2.13 -16.45
C PRO A 308 1.03 1.08 -16.56
N ILE A 309 0.71 -0.07 -17.15
CA ILE A 309 1.75 -0.98 -17.63
C ILE A 309 2.29 -0.39 -18.95
N SER A 310 3.44 0.26 -18.87
CA SER A 310 4.13 0.81 -20.04
C SER A 310 5.27 -0.10 -20.51
N GLU A 311 5.72 0.08 -21.75
CA GLU A 311 6.91 -0.59 -22.25
C GLU A 311 8.14 -0.26 -21.39
N GLU A 312 8.28 1.02 -21.00
CA GLU A 312 9.37 1.48 -20.14
C GLU A 312 9.40 0.77 -18.78
N LEU A 313 8.22 0.56 -18.16
CA LEU A 313 8.13 -0.21 -16.91
C LEU A 313 8.64 -1.63 -17.09
N VAL A 314 8.16 -2.33 -18.15
CA VAL A 314 8.57 -3.71 -18.44
C VAL A 314 10.06 -3.79 -18.73
N ASP A 315 10.59 -2.86 -19.54
CA ASP A 315 12.01 -2.83 -19.90
C ASP A 315 12.91 -2.54 -18.69
N ARG A 316 12.52 -1.60 -17.82
CA ARG A 316 13.23 -1.27 -16.57
C ARG A 316 13.30 -2.46 -15.61
N LEU A 317 12.19 -3.17 -15.42
CA LEU A 317 12.16 -4.35 -14.57
C LEU A 317 12.92 -5.54 -15.19
N ALA A 318 12.84 -5.73 -16.51
CA ALA A 318 13.62 -6.75 -17.21
C ALA A 318 15.12 -6.48 -17.11
N GLU A 319 15.54 -5.20 -17.12
CA GLU A 319 16.94 -4.81 -16.90
C GLU A 319 17.39 -5.11 -15.46
N LEU A 320 16.54 -4.85 -14.46
CA LEU A 320 16.83 -5.25 -13.08
C LEU A 320 17.07 -6.78 -12.98
N VAL A 321 16.18 -7.58 -13.60
CA VAL A 321 16.32 -9.05 -13.65
C VAL A 321 17.66 -9.44 -14.26
N ARG A 322 18.10 -8.78 -15.36
CA ARG A 322 19.42 -9.06 -15.98
C ARG A 322 20.57 -8.74 -15.04
N LYS A 323 20.53 -7.59 -14.36
CA LYS A 323 21.59 -7.18 -13.41
C LYS A 323 21.69 -8.13 -12.24
N VAL A 324 20.55 -8.49 -11.64
CA VAL A 324 20.52 -9.44 -10.51
C VAL A 324 20.94 -10.83 -10.95
N GLN A 325 20.57 -11.28 -12.16
CA GLN A 325 21.03 -12.56 -12.70
C GLN A 325 22.57 -12.61 -12.78
N GLN A 326 23.23 -11.54 -13.20
CA GLN A 326 24.69 -11.48 -13.25
C GLN A 326 25.29 -11.67 -11.86
N VAL A 327 24.77 -10.98 -10.86
CA VAL A 327 25.18 -11.14 -9.45
C VAL A 327 24.94 -12.58 -8.96
N ALA A 328 23.80 -13.15 -9.31
CA ALA A 328 23.43 -14.51 -8.91
C ALA A 328 24.39 -15.57 -9.51
N ILE A 329 24.87 -15.35 -10.74
CA ILE A 329 25.89 -16.19 -11.38
C ILE A 329 27.24 -16.06 -10.64
N GLU A 330 27.70 -14.82 -10.44
CA GLU A 330 28.97 -14.53 -9.77
C GLU A 330 29.02 -15.08 -8.34
N GLN A 331 27.90 -15.02 -7.62
CA GLN A 331 27.78 -15.49 -6.24
C GLN A 331 27.24 -16.91 -6.11
N THR A 332 27.03 -17.62 -7.23
CA THR A 332 26.56 -19.02 -7.26
C THR A 332 25.24 -19.25 -6.51
N TRP A 333 24.26 -18.36 -6.71
CA TRP A 333 22.94 -18.53 -6.11
C TRP A 333 22.25 -19.79 -6.63
N PRO A 334 21.45 -20.49 -5.80
CA PRO A 334 20.73 -21.70 -6.21
C PRO A 334 19.49 -21.36 -7.05
N VAL A 335 19.71 -20.85 -8.26
CA VAL A 335 18.65 -20.39 -9.18
C VAL A 335 18.21 -21.52 -10.09
N ASP A 336 16.91 -21.68 -10.32
CA ASP A 336 16.41 -22.46 -11.45
C ASP A 336 16.64 -21.68 -12.76
N TRP A 337 17.82 -21.90 -13.35
CA TRP A 337 18.25 -21.22 -14.56
C TRP A 337 17.36 -21.51 -15.76
N THR A 338 16.76 -22.69 -15.81
CA THR A 338 15.86 -23.09 -16.91
C THR A 338 14.55 -22.31 -16.83
N ALA A 339 13.93 -22.28 -15.66
CA ALA A 339 12.71 -21.50 -15.43
C ALA A 339 12.95 -20.00 -15.67
N LEU A 340 14.05 -19.45 -15.12
CA LEU A 340 14.41 -18.05 -15.31
C LEU A 340 14.59 -17.69 -16.79
N ALA A 341 15.31 -18.52 -17.55
CA ALA A 341 15.53 -18.30 -18.98
C ALA A 341 14.22 -18.34 -19.78
N ASN A 342 13.32 -19.27 -19.45
CA ASN A 342 12.02 -19.39 -20.09
C ASN A 342 11.15 -18.13 -19.82
N HIS A 343 11.07 -17.66 -18.58
CA HIS A 343 10.30 -16.47 -18.25
C HIS A 343 10.87 -15.21 -18.92
N ARG A 344 12.19 -15.05 -18.94
CA ARG A 344 12.85 -13.92 -19.60
C ARG A 344 12.60 -13.89 -21.12
N ARG A 345 12.71 -15.05 -21.77
CA ARG A 345 12.42 -15.16 -23.22
C ARG A 345 10.97 -14.81 -23.49
N ALA A 346 10.03 -15.45 -22.79
CA ALA A 346 8.62 -15.17 -22.95
C ALA A 346 8.24 -13.70 -22.66
N ALA A 347 8.90 -13.07 -21.69
CA ALA A 347 8.71 -11.64 -21.43
C ALA A 347 9.13 -10.78 -22.63
N GLY A 348 10.28 -11.08 -23.25
CA GLY A 348 10.77 -10.37 -24.44
C GLY A 348 9.86 -10.54 -25.65
N ASP A 349 9.42 -11.77 -25.91
CA ASP A 349 8.48 -12.08 -27.01
C ASP A 349 7.17 -11.33 -26.83
N LEU A 350 6.53 -11.44 -25.65
CA LEU A 350 5.28 -10.76 -25.32
C LEU A 350 5.40 -9.23 -25.35
N ARG A 351 6.53 -8.69 -24.89
CA ARG A 351 6.80 -7.26 -24.96
C ARG A 351 6.88 -6.78 -26.43
N SER A 352 7.56 -7.54 -27.29
CA SER A 352 7.66 -7.24 -28.72
C SER A 352 6.30 -7.30 -29.44
N GLU A 353 5.37 -8.12 -28.93
CA GLU A 353 3.99 -8.20 -29.39
C GLU A 353 3.05 -7.18 -28.74
N LEU A 354 3.58 -6.26 -27.92
CA LEU A 354 2.82 -5.26 -27.13
C LEU A 354 1.83 -5.86 -26.12
N LYS A 355 1.99 -7.12 -25.76
CA LYS A 355 1.21 -7.80 -24.72
C LYS A 355 1.78 -7.49 -23.34
N LEU A 356 1.81 -6.21 -22.97
CA LEU A 356 2.59 -5.67 -21.86
C LEU A 356 2.22 -6.28 -20.49
N ARG A 357 0.93 -6.57 -20.26
CA ARG A 357 0.50 -7.20 -19.01
C ARG A 357 1.04 -8.61 -18.87
N ALA A 358 0.97 -9.41 -19.96
CA ALA A 358 1.50 -10.75 -19.96
C ALA A 358 3.04 -10.73 -19.84
N ALA A 359 3.71 -9.77 -20.49
CA ALA A 359 5.14 -9.55 -20.34
C ALA A 359 5.51 -9.20 -18.87
N LEU A 360 4.77 -8.29 -18.23
CA LEU A 360 4.98 -7.93 -16.82
C LEU A 360 4.79 -9.14 -15.88
N LYS A 361 3.81 -10.01 -16.15
CA LYS A 361 3.64 -11.27 -15.41
C LYS A 361 4.90 -12.14 -15.49
N ARG A 362 5.47 -12.30 -16.68
CA ARG A 362 6.70 -13.08 -16.86
C ARG A 362 7.92 -12.45 -16.19
N VAL A 363 8.00 -11.13 -16.17
CA VAL A 363 9.02 -10.41 -15.41
C VAL A 363 8.81 -10.61 -13.90
N GLY A 364 7.57 -10.57 -13.41
CA GLY A 364 7.23 -10.85 -12.02
C GLY A 364 7.65 -12.26 -11.58
N GLU A 365 7.41 -13.27 -12.41
CA GLU A 365 7.88 -14.66 -12.16
C GLU A 365 9.41 -14.74 -12.12
N ALA A 366 10.11 -14.04 -13.00
CA ALA A 366 11.57 -13.99 -12.98
C ALA A 366 12.12 -13.30 -11.72
N ILE A 367 11.46 -12.24 -11.26
CA ILE A 367 11.76 -11.53 -9.99
C ILE A 367 11.58 -12.50 -8.81
N ASP A 368 10.49 -13.26 -8.79
CA ASP A 368 10.21 -14.22 -7.72
C ASP A 368 11.29 -15.33 -7.64
N ILE A 369 11.66 -15.91 -8.78
CA ILE A 369 12.73 -16.94 -8.84
C ILE A 369 14.04 -16.40 -8.26
N LEU A 370 14.48 -15.23 -8.70
CA LEU A 370 15.72 -14.61 -8.22
C LEU A 370 15.65 -14.21 -6.75
N GLY A 371 14.52 -13.65 -6.30
CA GLY A 371 14.33 -13.26 -4.92
C GLY A 371 14.35 -14.45 -3.96
N GLN A 372 13.72 -15.56 -4.33
CA GLN A 372 13.77 -16.80 -3.56
C GLN A 372 15.19 -17.37 -3.50
N ALA A 373 15.90 -17.41 -4.62
CA ALA A 373 17.28 -17.89 -4.69
C ALA A 373 18.23 -17.02 -3.85
N GLY A 374 18.08 -15.70 -3.89
CA GLY A 374 18.86 -14.75 -3.08
C GLY A 374 18.66 -14.97 -1.58
N ARG A 375 17.42 -15.24 -1.16
CA ARG A 375 17.13 -15.59 0.25
C ARG A 375 17.77 -16.89 0.70
N ILE A 376 17.73 -17.93 -0.14
CA ILE A 376 18.37 -19.21 0.16
C ILE A 376 19.88 -19.00 0.27
N HIS A 377 20.49 -18.33 -0.71
CA HIS A 377 21.92 -18.02 -0.71
C HIS A 377 22.34 -17.27 0.57
N ARG A 378 21.60 -16.24 0.98
CA ARG A 378 21.87 -15.51 2.22
C ARG A 378 21.89 -16.44 3.45
N LYS A 379 20.88 -17.31 3.58
CA LYS A 379 20.80 -18.24 4.73
C LYS A 379 21.99 -19.21 4.78
N THR A 380 22.51 -19.61 3.62
CA THR A 380 23.65 -20.53 3.53
C THR A 380 25.00 -19.83 3.70
N SER A 381 25.09 -18.52 3.43
CA SER A 381 26.34 -17.75 3.52
C SER A 381 26.62 -17.16 4.91
N VAL A 382 25.67 -17.24 5.83
CA VAL A 382 25.78 -16.71 7.22
C VAL A 382 26.25 -17.82 8.18
N HIS A 383 26.47 -19.03 7.69
CA HIS A 383 27.11 -20.16 8.41
C HIS A 383 28.51 -20.40 7.91
#